data_28637207cda920edf07e7fdf375c09d7
#
_entry.id   28637207cda920edf07e7fdf375c09d7
#
_cell.length_a   1.000
_cell.length_b   1.000
_cell.length_c   1.000
_cell.angle_alpha   90.00
_cell.angle_beta   90.00
_cell.angle_gamma   90.00
#
_symmetry.space_group_name_H-M   'P 1'
#
loop_
_entity.id
_entity.type
_entity.pdbx_description
1 polymer ?
#
loop_
_entity_poly.entity_id
_entity_poly.type
_entity_poly.pdbx_seq_one_letter_code
_entity_poly.pdbx_strand_id
1 'polypeptide(L)'
;TMSKKGAFSFRAATSGKSGGCISLKHDMRDEEYMERMRNSPLLSERVIVEDIDSSRSHLNEVWELHPGKPIEEYLSEARQRYTAATGQKPQRKALFLRAAIMNVKSSTTLAEMQEAARIIERETGMTMIFCAIHKDEGHYERSSSGKSYWKGNYHAHAYFLSQHLEDWKESYTYI
;
A
#
# COMPACT_ATOMS: atom_id res chain seq x y z
N THR A 1 -15.91 1.24 27.18
CA THR A 1 -14.65 0.92 26.47
C THR A 1 -14.76 1.50 25.07
N MET A 2 -14.15 2.68 24.86
CA MET A 2 -14.11 3.31 23.54
C MET A 2 -13.28 2.46 22.59
N SER A 3 -13.91 1.97 21.53
CA SER A 3 -13.24 1.36 20.37
C SER A 3 -12.23 2.38 19.80
N LYS A 4 -10.95 2.03 19.76
CA LYS A 4 -9.96 2.82 19.01
C LYS A 4 -10.41 2.85 17.56
N LYS A 5 -10.81 4.01 17.06
CA LYS A 5 -11.10 4.23 15.64
C LYS A 5 -9.85 3.84 14.86
N GLY A 6 -9.99 2.97 13.88
CA GLY A 6 -8.90 2.59 12.98
C GLY A 6 -8.30 3.86 12.35
N ALA A 7 -6.99 4.02 12.46
CA ALA A 7 -6.32 5.14 11.82
C ALA A 7 -6.18 4.85 10.33
N PHE A 8 -6.69 5.76 9.53
CA PHE A 8 -6.61 5.73 8.08
C PHE A 8 -5.81 6.96 7.63
N SER A 9 -4.77 6.78 6.85
CA SER A 9 -4.02 7.91 6.30
C SER A 9 -3.70 7.70 4.84
N PHE A 10 -4.03 8.70 4.02
CA PHE A 10 -3.56 8.78 2.64
C PHE A 10 -2.27 9.58 2.56
N ARG A 11 -1.33 9.10 1.76
CA ARG A 11 -0.12 9.82 1.40
C ARG A 11 -0.01 9.98 -0.10
N ALA A 12 0.51 11.11 -0.54
CA ALA A 12 0.92 11.26 -1.93
C ALA A 12 2.02 10.24 -2.25
N ALA A 13 1.80 9.46 -3.28
CA ALA A 13 2.75 8.44 -3.70
C ALA A 13 3.53 8.94 -4.92
N THR A 14 4.84 8.97 -4.81
CA THR A 14 5.73 9.28 -5.94
C THR A 14 6.64 8.10 -6.22
N SER A 15 6.72 7.67 -7.46
CA SER A 15 7.77 6.78 -7.93
C SER A 15 9.08 7.58 -7.99
N GLY A 16 9.98 7.45 -7.01
CA GLY A 16 11.23 8.18 -7.05
C GLY A 16 12.05 8.16 -5.75
N LYS A 17 13.34 8.44 -5.86
CA LYS A 17 14.42 8.23 -4.89
C LYS A 17 14.39 9.04 -3.58
N SER A 18 13.35 9.79 -3.27
CA SER A 18 13.31 10.61 -2.05
C SER A 18 11.92 10.67 -1.40
N GLY A 19 11.83 10.11 -0.21
CA GLY A 19 10.80 10.42 0.77
C GLY A 19 9.39 9.92 0.45
N GLY A 20 9.06 8.69 0.80
CA GLY A 20 7.73 8.10 0.64
C GLY A 20 7.60 7.23 -0.60
N CYS A 21 8.69 6.62 -1.03
CA CYS A 21 8.69 5.69 -2.15
C CYS A 21 7.79 4.49 -1.84
N ILE A 22 6.76 4.31 -2.67
CA ILE A 22 6.02 3.06 -2.75
C ILE A 22 7.02 2.00 -3.21
N SER A 23 7.26 1.01 -2.39
CA SER A 23 8.01 -0.16 -2.79
C SER A 23 7.07 -1.33 -2.92
N LEU A 24 6.49 -1.49 -4.12
CA LEU A 24 5.66 -2.65 -4.44
C LEU A 24 6.40 -3.95 -4.14
N LYS A 25 7.71 -4.00 -4.38
CA LYS A 25 8.55 -5.15 -4.04
C LYS A 25 8.57 -5.45 -2.54
N HIS A 26 8.59 -4.40 -1.68
CA HIS A 26 8.46 -4.57 -0.24
C HIS A 26 7.08 -5.11 0.12
N ASP A 27 6.02 -4.51 -0.43
CA ASP A 27 4.64 -4.87 -0.10
C ASP A 27 4.26 -6.26 -0.63
N MET A 28 4.86 -6.70 -1.72
CA MET A 28 4.72 -8.06 -2.26
C MET A 28 5.67 -9.08 -1.60
N ARG A 29 6.56 -8.64 -0.71
CA ARG A 29 7.62 -9.49 -0.13
C ARG A 29 8.49 -10.15 -1.19
N ASP A 30 8.84 -9.41 -2.26
CA ASP A 30 9.77 -9.88 -3.30
C ASP A 30 11.06 -10.39 -2.66
N GLU A 31 11.39 -11.66 -2.91
CA GLU A 31 12.45 -12.36 -2.19
C GLU A 31 13.82 -11.71 -2.42
N GLU A 32 14.14 -11.36 -3.65
CA GLU A 32 15.40 -10.70 -4.01
C GLU A 32 15.52 -9.33 -3.33
N TYR A 33 14.43 -8.56 -3.34
CA TYR A 33 14.36 -7.27 -2.66
C TYR A 33 14.58 -7.43 -1.15
N MET A 34 13.88 -8.37 -0.52
CA MET A 34 13.95 -8.61 0.92
C MET A 34 15.35 -9.05 1.35
N GLU A 35 15.98 -9.95 0.58
CA GLU A 35 17.36 -10.39 0.83
C GLU A 35 18.36 -9.25 0.69
N ARG A 36 18.25 -8.46 -0.36
CA ARG A 36 19.08 -7.28 -0.58
C ARG A 36 18.97 -6.27 0.58
N MET A 37 17.75 -6.02 1.08
CA MET A 37 17.51 -5.08 2.18
C MET A 37 18.10 -5.59 3.49
N ARG A 38 17.97 -6.89 3.80
CA ARG A 38 18.56 -7.51 5.01
C ARG A 38 20.08 -7.44 5.00
N ASN A 39 20.70 -7.61 3.85
CA ASN A 39 22.15 -7.64 3.67
C ASN A 39 22.75 -6.27 3.33
N SER A 40 21.96 -5.21 3.32
CA SER A 40 22.44 -3.87 3.00
C SER A 40 23.47 -3.36 4.02
N PRO A 41 24.53 -2.69 3.59
CA PRO A 41 25.45 -2.00 4.50
C PRO A 41 24.78 -0.80 5.19
N LEU A 42 23.67 -0.28 4.65
CA LEU A 42 22.95 0.87 5.18
C LEU A 42 21.93 0.43 6.24
N LEU A 43 22.10 0.94 7.47
CA LEU A 43 21.16 0.66 8.56
C LEU A 43 19.72 1.08 8.20
N SER A 44 19.55 2.23 7.52
CA SER A 44 18.25 2.74 7.10
C SER A 44 17.49 1.80 6.14
N GLU A 45 18.21 0.95 5.41
CA GLU A 45 17.56 -0.07 4.55
C GLU A 45 17.22 -1.33 5.34
N ARG A 46 18.13 -1.77 6.24
CA ARG A 46 17.86 -2.96 7.09
C ARG A 46 16.67 -2.77 8.01
N VAL A 47 16.52 -1.61 8.61
CA VAL A 47 15.38 -1.27 9.51
C VAL A 47 14.03 -1.43 8.83
N ILE A 48 13.94 -1.24 7.50
CA ILE A 48 12.68 -1.40 6.74
C ILE A 48 12.15 -2.84 6.81
N VAL A 49 13.02 -3.82 7.00
CA VAL A 49 12.69 -5.25 6.99
C VAL A 49 12.98 -5.97 8.31
N GLU A 50 13.42 -5.24 9.32
CA GLU A 50 13.85 -5.80 10.62
C GLU A 50 12.72 -6.52 11.35
N ASP A 51 11.52 -5.94 11.32
CA ASP A 51 10.35 -6.47 12.01
C ASP A 51 9.58 -7.52 11.19
N ILE A 52 10.10 -7.96 10.05
CA ILE A 52 9.44 -8.94 9.17
C ILE A 52 9.91 -10.36 9.52
N ASP A 53 8.98 -11.16 10.02
CA ASP A 53 9.17 -12.60 10.20
C ASP A 53 8.78 -13.36 8.93
N SER A 54 9.78 -13.73 8.12
CA SER A 54 9.56 -14.42 6.84
C SER A 54 8.86 -15.78 6.98
N SER A 55 8.92 -16.42 8.15
CA SER A 55 8.18 -17.66 8.41
C SER A 55 6.66 -17.45 8.43
N ARG A 56 6.22 -16.20 8.61
CA ARG A 56 4.83 -15.77 8.65
C ARG A 56 4.34 -15.13 7.36
N SER A 57 5.23 -14.89 6.38
CA SER A 57 4.85 -14.20 5.13
C SER A 57 3.79 -14.97 4.31
N HIS A 58 3.64 -16.27 4.55
CA HIS A 58 2.56 -17.08 3.97
C HIS A 58 1.15 -16.67 4.46
N LEU A 59 1.05 -15.86 5.53
CA LEU A 59 -0.21 -15.32 6.06
C LEU A 59 -0.61 -14.00 5.38
N ASN A 60 0.30 -13.39 4.63
CA ASN A 60 0.02 -12.16 3.89
C ASN A 60 -0.94 -12.46 2.74
N GLU A 61 -1.74 -11.45 2.41
CA GLU A 61 -2.69 -11.54 1.31
C GLU A 61 -2.42 -10.38 0.35
N VAL A 62 -2.37 -10.65 -0.95
CA VAL A 62 -2.12 -9.64 -1.99
C VAL A 62 -3.21 -9.71 -3.04
N TRP A 63 -3.66 -8.54 -3.46
CA TRP A 63 -4.59 -8.38 -4.57
C TRP A 63 -4.10 -7.29 -5.52
N GLU A 64 -4.23 -7.54 -6.80
CA GLU A 64 -3.92 -6.62 -7.89
C GLU A 64 -5.13 -6.53 -8.84
N LEU A 65 -5.47 -5.33 -9.28
CA LEU A 65 -6.54 -5.12 -10.27
C LEU A 65 -6.21 -5.83 -11.59
N HIS A 66 -4.96 -5.73 -12.03
CA HIS A 66 -4.41 -6.46 -13.17
C HIS A 66 -3.11 -7.12 -12.74
N PRO A 67 -3.11 -8.43 -12.48
CA PRO A 67 -1.93 -9.13 -11.99
C PRO A 67 -0.69 -8.93 -12.85
N GLY A 68 0.41 -8.52 -12.22
CA GLY A 68 1.70 -8.29 -12.87
C GLY A 68 1.84 -6.98 -13.64
N LYS A 69 0.81 -6.12 -13.67
CA LYS A 69 0.90 -4.82 -14.34
C LYS A 69 1.71 -3.82 -13.48
N PRO A 70 2.83 -3.28 -14.01
CA PRO A 70 3.65 -2.32 -13.28
C PRO A 70 2.89 -1.02 -12.94
N ILE A 71 3.19 -0.42 -11.80
CA ILE A 71 2.60 0.87 -11.39
C ILE A 71 2.91 1.97 -12.41
N GLU A 72 4.10 1.96 -12.98
CA GLU A 72 4.55 2.91 -14.00
C GLU A 72 3.65 2.88 -15.25
N GLU A 73 3.12 1.71 -15.61
CA GLU A 73 2.20 1.56 -16.74
C GLU A 73 0.85 2.22 -16.42
N TYR A 74 0.29 2.01 -15.22
CA TYR A 74 -0.91 2.74 -14.78
C TYR A 74 -0.71 4.24 -14.79
N LEU A 75 0.45 4.73 -14.33
CA LEU A 75 0.77 6.15 -14.32
C LEU A 75 0.92 6.71 -15.74
N SER A 76 1.52 5.96 -16.65
CA SER A 76 1.66 6.33 -18.06
C SER A 76 0.29 6.46 -18.73
N GLU A 77 -0.58 5.46 -18.53
CA GLU A 77 -1.95 5.47 -19.07
C GLU A 77 -2.77 6.64 -18.49
N ALA A 78 -2.68 6.88 -17.18
CA ALA A 78 -3.38 8.00 -16.54
C ALA A 78 -2.97 9.35 -17.14
N ARG A 79 -1.67 9.56 -17.41
CA ARG A 79 -1.14 10.77 -18.08
C ARG A 79 -1.62 10.88 -19.51
N GLN A 80 -1.66 9.78 -20.25
CA GLN A 80 -2.16 9.75 -21.63
C GLN A 80 -3.65 10.11 -21.69
N ARG A 81 -4.47 9.53 -20.80
CA ARG A 81 -5.90 9.84 -20.69
C ARG A 81 -6.14 11.31 -20.37
N TYR A 82 -5.41 11.83 -19.38
CA TYR A 82 -5.48 13.25 -19.05
C TYR A 82 -5.19 14.13 -20.27
N THR A 83 -4.10 13.84 -20.99
CA THR A 83 -3.71 14.59 -22.18
C THR A 83 -4.76 14.50 -23.29
N ALA A 84 -5.31 13.29 -23.53
CA ALA A 84 -6.34 13.08 -24.53
C ALA A 84 -7.64 13.87 -24.23
N ALA A 85 -8.01 13.92 -22.95
CA ALA A 85 -9.23 14.56 -22.51
C ALA A 85 -9.12 16.11 -22.44
N THR A 86 -7.97 16.63 -22.05
CA THR A 86 -7.79 18.07 -21.80
C THR A 86 -7.04 18.81 -22.93
N GLY A 87 -6.39 18.07 -23.83
CA GLY A 87 -5.48 18.63 -24.82
C GLY A 87 -4.17 19.17 -24.21
N GLN A 88 -3.94 18.99 -22.92
CA GLN A 88 -2.81 19.55 -22.18
C GLN A 88 -1.96 18.44 -21.55
N LYS A 89 -0.66 18.65 -21.49
CA LYS A 89 0.21 17.78 -20.69
C LYS A 89 -0.04 18.01 -19.20
N PRO A 90 -0.13 16.93 -18.39
CA PRO A 90 -0.28 17.09 -16.94
C PRO A 90 0.94 17.81 -16.35
N GLN A 91 0.69 18.61 -15.34
CA GLN A 91 1.76 19.30 -14.62
C GLN A 91 2.76 18.26 -14.04
N ARG A 92 4.04 18.65 -13.92
CA ARG A 92 5.08 17.78 -13.37
C ARG A 92 4.74 17.24 -11.96
N LYS A 93 4.00 18.03 -11.17
CA LYS A 93 3.59 17.69 -9.80
C LYS A 93 2.21 17.02 -9.72
N ALA A 94 1.56 16.72 -10.86
CA ALA A 94 0.27 16.05 -10.84
C ALA A 94 0.38 14.66 -10.19
N LEU A 95 -0.47 14.43 -9.19
CA LEU A 95 -0.49 13.20 -8.41
C LEU A 95 -1.58 12.27 -8.94
N PHE A 96 -1.17 11.26 -9.70
CA PHE A 96 -2.09 10.24 -10.22
C PHE A 96 -2.19 9.00 -9.33
N LEU A 97 -1.34 8.89 -8.32
CA LEU A 97 -1.30 7.74 -7.43
C LEU A 97 -1.33 8.19 -5.97
N ARG A 98 -2.12 7.51 -5.17
CA ARG A 98 -2.18 7.69 -3.72
C ARG A 98 -1.95 6.36 -3.03
N ALA A 99 -1.14 6.38 -1.98
CA ALA A 99 -0.96 5.24 -1.09
C ALA A 99 -1.75 5.45 0.19
N ALA A 100 -2.41 4.41 0.65
CA ALA A 100 -3.05 4.34 1.95
C ALA A 100 -2.38 3.26 2.80
N ILE A 101 -2.16 3.55 4.08
CA ILE A 101 -1.78 2.57 5.09
C ILE A 101 -2.92 2.51 6.10
N MET A 102 -3.39 1.30 6.35
CA MET A 102 -4.54 1.04 7.22
C MET A 102 -4.17 0.02 8.28
N ASN A 103 -4.40 0.35 9.55
CA ASN A 103 -4.30 -0.63 10.62
C ASN A 103 -5.47 -1.61 10.51
N VAL A 104 -5.17 -2.89 10.46
CA VAL A 104 -6.16 -3.97 10.33
C VAL A 104 -6.08 -4.93 11.50
N LYS A 105 -7.07 -5.83 11.62
CA LYS A 105 -7.04 -6.95 12.58
C LYS A 105 -6.31 -8.13 11.96
N SER A 106 -5.83 -9.05 12.79
CA SER A 106 -5.27 -10.32 12.31
C SER A 106 -6.25 -11.14 11.46
N SER A 107 -7.56 -10.96 11.70
CA SER A 107 -8.64 -11.63 10.98
C SER A 107 -9.12 -10.88 9.73
N THR A 108 -8.61 -9.68 9.45
CA THR A 108 -9.02 -8.91 8.27
C THR A 108 -8.63 -9.66 6.99
N THR A 109 -9.54 -9.69 6.03
CA THR A 109 -9.42 -10.39 4.76
C THR A 109 -9.36 -9.43 3.59
N LEU A 110 -8.88 -9.89 2.43
CA LEU A 110 -8.92 -9.12 1.18
C LEU A 110 -10.34 -8.72 0.79
N ALA A 111 -11.34 -9.57 1.05
CA ALA A 111 -12.73 -9.26 0.74
C ALA A 111 -13.23 -8.05 1.52
N GLU A 112 -12.88 -7.93 2.80
CA GLU A 112 -13.19 -6.75 3.62
C GLU A 112 -12.45 -5.50 3.13
N MET A 113 -11.19 -5.64 2.68
CA MET A 113 -10.43 -4.55 2.09
C MET A 113 -11.02 -4.08 0.77
N GLN A 114 -11.47 -5.00 -0.09
CA GLN A 114 -12.14 -4.67 -1.34
C GLN A 114 -13.49 -3.96 -1.10
N GLU A 115 -14.23 -4.35 -0.07
CA GLU A 115 -15.48 -3.65 0.29
C GLU A 115 -15.19 -2.23 0.78
N ALA A 116 -14.17 -2.05 1.62
CA ALA A 116 -13.72 -0.72 2.03
C ALA A 116 -13.28 0.13 0.82
N ALA A 117 -12.58 -0.48 -0.14
CA ALA A 117 -12.18 0.18 -1.37
C ALA A 117 -13.37 0.64 -2.21
N ARG A 118 -14.43 -0.18 -2.36
CA ARG A 118 -15.65 0.23 -3.08
C ARG A 118 -16.32 1.45 -2.44
N ILE A 119 -16.28 1.56 -1.12
CA ILE A 119 -16.78 2.75 -0.42
C ILE A 119 -15.91 3.97 -0.77
N ILE A 120 -14.59 3.83 -0.72
CA ILE A 120 -13.65 4.89 -1.07
C ILE A 120 -13.83 5.30 -2.54
N GLU A 121 -13.92 4.35 -3.45
CA GLU A 121 -14.14 4.60 -4.88
C GLU A 121 -15.43 5.39 -5.14
N ARG A 122 -16.53 4.98 -4.49
CA ARG A 122 -17.81 5.67 -4.61
C ARG A 122 -17.76 7.11 -4.09
N GLU A 123 -17.12 7.33 -2.95
CA GLU A 123 -17.06 8.65 -2.29
C GLU A 123 -16.03 9.59 -2.93
N THR A 124 -14.96 9.04 -3.53
CA THR A 124 -13.82 9.83 -4.01
C THR A 124 -13.59 9.74 -5.51
N GLY A 125 -14.15 8.75 -6.17
CA GLY A 125 -13.87 8.44 -7.56
C GLY A 125 -12.48 7.86 -7.83
N MET A 126 -11.69 7.57 -6.78
CA MET A 126 -10.41 6.88 -6.94
C MET A 126 -10.64 5.39 -7.20
N THR A 127 -9.73 4.75 -7.93
CA THR A 127 -9.78 3.31 -8.19
C THR A 127 -8.62 2.61 -7.49
N MET A 128 -8.92 1.60 -6.65
CA MET A 128 -7.90 0.76 -6.05
C MET A 128 -7.27 -0.15 -7.11
N ILE A 129 -5.94 -0.12 -7.22
CA ILE A 129 -5.18 -0.95 -8.18
C ILE A 129 -4.36 -2.05 -7.52
N PHE A 130 -4.10 -1.91 -6.23
CA PHE A 130 -3.30 -2.85 -5.45
C PHE A 130 -3.71 -2.81 -3.98
N CYS A 131 -3.67 -3.96 -3.31
CA CYS A 131 -3.78 -4.07 -1.87
C CYS A 131 -2.93 -5.24 -1.36
N ALA A 132 -2.14 -5.00 -0.31
CA ALA A 132 -1.44 -6.03 0.44
C ALA A 132 -1.79 -5.95 1.92
N ILE A 133 -2.17 -7.07 2.53
CA ILE A 133 -2.37 -7.20 3.97
C ILE A 133 -1.14 -7.88 4.55
N HIS A 134 -0.43 -7.20 5.44
CA HIS A 134 0.75 -7.73 6.12
C HIS A 134 0.38 -8.29 7.49
N LYS A 135 0.65 -9.58 7.67
CA LYS A 135 0.44 -10.33 8.91
C LYS A 135 1.76 -10.89 9.46
N ASP A 136 2.87 -10.56 8.81
CA ASP A 136 4.23 -11.01 9.09
C ASP A 136 5.11 -9.96 9.79
N GLU A 137 4.62 -8.76 10.01
CA GLU A 137 5.35 -7.72 10.74
C GLU A 137 4.99 -7.73 12.22
N GLY A 138 5.99 -7.58 13.07
CA GLY A 138 5.83 -7.55 14.52
C GLY A 138 7.07 -8.06 15.25
N HIS A 139 6.89 -8.41 16.50
CA HIS A 139 7.96 -8.93 17.33
C HIS A 139 7.44 -9.91 18.39
N TYR A 140 8.36 -10.67 18.97
CA TYR A 140 8.03 -11.55 20.09
C TYR A 140 8.17 -10.83 21.41
N GLU A 141 7.12 -10.84 22.21
CA GLU A 141 7.13 -10.36 23.60
C GLU A 141 7.06 -11.54 24.57
N ARG A 142 7.51 -11.30 25.81
CA ARG A 142 7.33 -12.25 26.92
C ARG A 142 6.19 -11.81 27.82
N SER A 143 5.29 -12.74 28.12
CA SER A 143 4.26 -12.54 29.13
C SER A 143 4.85 -12.50 30.53
N SER A 144 4.08 -12.06 31.52
CA SER A 144 4.44 -12.15 32.96
C SER A 144 4.72 -13.58 33.42
N SER A 145 4.15 -14.60 32.74
CA SER A 145 4.41 -16.02 32.99
C SER A 145 5.66 -16.55 32.27
N GLY A 146 6.43 -15.70 31.58
CA GLY A 146 7.65 -16.07 30.84
C GLY A 146 7.39 -16.70 29.47
N LYS A 147 6.13 -16.89 29.04
CA LYS A 147 5.82 -17.41 27.71
C LYS A 147 6.02 -16.35 26.64
N SER A 148 6.71 -16.73 25.57
CA SER A 148 6.83 -15.91 24.38
C SER A 148 5.54 -15.93 23.57
N TYR A 149 5.11 -14.77 23.06
CA TYR A 149 3.98 -14.65 22.15
C TYR A 149 4.29 -13.60 21.07
N TRP A 150 3.68 -13.78 19.89
CA TRP A 150 3.79 -12.86 18.78
C TRP A 150 2.91 -11.63 18.98
N LYS A 151 3.50 -10.44 18.89
CA LYS A 151 2.78 -9.17 18.88
C LYS A 151 2.88 -8.59 17.47
N GLY A 152 1.85 -8.88 16.67
CA GLY A 152 1.78 -8.45 15.29
C GLY A 152 1.44 -6.97 15.13
N ASN A 153 2.09 -6.34 14.16
CA ASN A 153 1.78 -5.02 13.63
C ASN A 153 0.99 -5.20 12.33
N TYR A 154 -0.29 -5.59 12.44
CA TYR A 154 -1.12 -5.90 11.28
C TYR A 154 -1.58 -4.63 10.58
N HIS A 155 -1.26 -4.52 9.30
CA HIS A 155 -1.64 -3.37 8.48
C HIS A 155 -1.82 -3.77 7.02
N ALA A 156 -2.47 -2.89 6.26
CA ALA A 156 -2.64 -3.06 4.84
C ALA A 156 -2.08 -1.84 4.10
N HIS A 157 -1.42 -2.09 2.98
CA HIS A 157 -1.06 -1.09 1.99
C HIS A 157 -2.06 -1.17 0.84
N ALA A 158 -2.61 -0.04 0.43
CA ALA A 158 -3.47 0.03 -0.74
C ALA A 158 -3.06 1.20 -1.63
N TYR A 159 -3.08 0.98 -2.95
CA TYR A 159 -2.73 2.00 -3.94
C TYR A 159 -3.95 2.33 -4.78
N PHE A 160 -4.22 3.63 -4.91
CA PHE A 160 -5.37 4.15 -5.62
C PHE A 160 -4.90 5.08 -6.74
N LEU A 161 -5.46 4.91 -7.93
CA LEU A 161 -5.38 5.93 -8.96
C LEU A 161 -6.35 7.07 -8.61
N SER A 162 -5.86 8.30 -8.72
CA SER A 162 -6.68 9.51 -8.51
C SER A 162 -7.55 9.86 -9.73
N GLN A 163 -7.80 8.91 -10.59
CA GLN A 163 -8.66 9.04 -11.78
C GLN A 163 -9.56 7.83 -11.86
N HIS A 164 -10.78 8.04 -12.30
CA HIS A 164 -11.62 6.93 -12.71
C HIS A 164 -10.99 6.22 -13.92
N LEU A 165 -11.04 4.89 -13.92
CA LEU A 165 -10.57 4.11 -15.09
C LEU A 165 -11.52 4.26 -16.28
N GLU A 166 -12.80 4.50 -16.04
CA GLU A 166 -13.84 4.61 -17.06
C GLU A 166 -13.95 6.02 -17.66
N ASP A 167 -13.77 7.03 -16.82
CA ASP A 167 -13.69 8.41 -17.27
C ASP A 167 -12.43 9.08 -16.69
N TRP A 168 -11.87 10.02 -17.40
CA TRP A 168 -10.61 10.70 -17.05
C TRP A 168 -10.75 11.71 -15.90
N LYS A 169 -11.92 11.88 -15.30
CA LYS A 169 -12.17 12.87 -14.25
C LYS A 169 -11.28 12.63 -13.06
N GLU A 170 -10.55 13.69 -12.67
CA GLU A 170 -9.78 13.66 -11.45
C GLU A 170 -10.70 13.50 -10.26
N SER A 171 -10.34 12.58 -9.39
CA SER A 171 -10.97 12.43 -8.11
C SER A 171 -10.48 13.55 -7.19
N TYR A 172 -11.29 14.57 -6.99
CA TYR A 172 -10.98 15.62 -6.05
C TYR A 172 -11.30 15.11 -4.64
N THR A 173 -10.30 14.67 -3.93
CA THR A 173 -10.38 14.48 -2.50
C THR A 173 -9.96 15.76 -1.81
N TYR A 174 -10.91 16.52 -1.33
CA TYR A 174 -10.65 17.47 -0.26
C TYR A 174 -10.45 16.65 1.03
N ILE A 175 -9.19 16.48 1.43
CA ILE A 175 -8.84 15.98 2.77
C ILE A 175 -8.22 17.13 3.53
#